data_9935cfd4eec8907c9a349442328c8e55
#
_entry.id   9935cfd4eec8907c9a349442328c8e55
#
_cell.length_a   1.000
_cell.length_b   1.000
_cell.length_c   1.000
_cell.angle_alpha   90.00
_cell.angle_beta   90.00
_cell.angle_gamma   90.00
#
_symmetry.space_group_name_H-M   'P 1'
#
loop_
_entity.id
_entity.type
_entity.pdbx_description
1 polymer ?
#
loop_
_entity_poly.entity_id
_entity_poly.type
_entity_poly.pdbx_seq_one_letter_code
_entity_poly.pdbx_strand_id
1 'polypeptide(L)'
;RGGVWKPRTNPYSYQGDNKAIEIIIQAREETGLPIDVEVMDSEQLTIAMEAKVDILQVGTRNALNYSLLKEIGKLSAGTGSGVLLKRGRHVASPNEFIAAAEYLVAEGNPNVMLCPRGTTPALDGYRNHPDESVTPLLKNRTWAPVVVDPSHSVGHAEYVLACSLSAIAYGADGLCIESHIDPARGIGDDPKQAIIPERMKELISSCREIWAHRYQVKD
;
A
#
# COMPACT_ATOMS: atom_id res chain seq x y z
N ARG A 1 0.95 -4.09 8.34
CA ARG A 1 2.22 -3.76 7.66
C ARG A 1 3.27 -3.33 8.68
N GLY A 2 4.46 -3.86 8.53
CA GLY A 2 5.65 -3.47 9.30
C GLY A 2 6.74 -2.87 8.44
N GLY A 3 7.47 -1.89 8.98
CA GLY A 3 8.60 -1.25 8.31
C GLY A 3 9.90 -2.02 8.50
N VAL A 4 9.97 -3.27 8.02
CA VAL A 4 11.19 -4.09 8.06
C VAL A 4 12.28 -3.40 7.27
N TRP A 5 11.98 -3.06 6.02
CA TRP A 5 12.83 -2.25 5.15
C TRP A 5 12.04 -1.05 4.64
N LYS A 6 12.74 0.06 4.41
CA LYS A 6 12.13 1.27 3.86
C LYS A 6 13.07 2.05 2.94
N PRO A 7 12.65 2.35 1.71
CA PRO A 7 13.42 3.24 0.84
C PRO A 7 13.37 4.67 1.40
N ARG A 8 14.52 5.27 1.67
CA ARG A 8 14.61 6.63 2.19
C ARG A 8 15.22 7.57 1.16
N THR A 9 14.76 8.81 1.15
CA THR A 9 15.34 9.87 0.29
C THR A 9 16.72 10.27 0.82
N ASN A 10 16.87 10.30 2.15
CA ASN A 10 18.15 10.60 2.78
C ASN A 10 18.87 9.28 3.12
N PRO A 11 20.09 9.05 2.58
CA PRO A 11 20.84 7.81 2.80
C PRO A 11 21.28 7.61 4.26
N TYR A 12 21.31 8.67 5.06
CA TYR A 12 21.64 8.60 6.51
C TYR A 12 20.44 8.28 7.39
N SER A 13 19.22 8.23 6.84
CA SER A 13 18.03 7.81 7.58
C SER A 13 18.03 6.28 7.76
N TYR A 14 17.44 5.80 8.85
CA TYR A 14 17.27 4.37 9.08
C TYR A 14 16.46 3.72 7.94
N GLN A 15 17.07 2.76 7.27
CA GLN A 15 16.53 2.11 6.07
C GLN A 15 15.91 0.74 6.36
N GLY A 16 15.96 0.29 7.58
CA GLY A 16 15.49 -1.03 7.99
C GLY A 16 16.61 -1.95 8.42
N ASP A 17 16.24 -3.12 8.92
CA ASP A 17 17.16 -4.16 9.37
C ASP A 17 16.51 -5.53 9.10
N ASN A 18 17.27 -6.49 8.56
CA ASN A 18 16.79 -7.86 8.31
C ASN A 18 16.23 -8.53 9.58
N LYS A 19 16.76 -8.21 10.76
CA LYS A 19 16.23 -8.72 12.04
C LYS A 19 14.83 -8.24 12.36
N ALA A 20 14.38 -7.12 11.79
CA ALA A 20 13.04 -6.62 12.01
C ALA A 20 11.95 -7.54 11.42
N ILE A 21 12.32 -8.51 10.56
CA ILE A 21 11.39 -9.53 10.06
C ILE A 21 10.87 -10.40 11.22
N GLU A 22 11.68 -10.70 12.21
CA GLU A 22 11.29 -11.50 13.38
C GLU A 22 10.20 -10.80 14.19
N ILE A 23 10.29 -9.47 14.31
CA ILE A 23 9.30 -8.66 15.05
C ILE A 23 7.93 -8.74 14.38
N ILE A 24 7.89 -8.66 13.04
CA ILE A 24 6.61 -8.70 12.34
C ILE A 24 6.03 -10.11 12.30
N ILE A 25 6.87 -11.15 12.28
CA ILE A 25 6.44 -12.54 12.44
C ILE A 25 5.82 -12.74 13.81
N GLN A 26 6.47 -12.30 14.88
CA GLN A 26 5.93 -12.34 16.23
C GLN A 26 4.58 -11.61 16.31
N ALA A 27 4.45 -10.42 15.71
CA ALA A 27 3.19 -9.70 15.67
C ALA A 27 2.07 -10.50 14.97
N ARG A 28 2.37 -11.24 13.88
CA ARG A 28 1.43 -12.15 13.23
C ARG A 28 0.99 -13.27 14.17
N GLU A 29 1.92 -13.90 14.86
CA GLU A 29 1.65 -15.00 15.79
C GLU A 29 0.77 -14.55 16.96
N GLU A 30 1.03 -13.37 17.52
CA GLU A 30 0.27 -12.82 18.64
C GLU A 30 -1.13 -12.31 18.26
N THR A 31 -1.29 -11.80 17.04
CA THR A 31 -2.55 -11.15 16.62
C THR A 31 -3.40 -11.97 15.68
N GLY A 32 -2.82 -12.97 15.02
CA GLY A 32 -3.46 -13.70 13.92
C GLY A 32 -3.70 -12.87 12.64
N LEU A 33 -3.16 -11.63 12.57
CA LEU A 33 -3.32 -10.76 11.41
C LEU A 33 -2.26 -11.06 10.34
N PRO A 34 -2.64 -11.02 9.04
CA PRO A 34 -1.67 -11.17 7.96
C PRO A 34 -0.65 -10.03 7.98
N ILE A 35 0.58 -10.33 7.57
CA ILE A 35 1.68 -9.37 7.54
C ILE A 35 2.00 -8.92 6.13
N ASP A 36 2.26 -7.62 6.00
CA ASP A 36 2.68 -6.94 4.76
C ASP A 36 4.07 -6.33 4.95
N VAL A 37 4.99 -6.65 4.03
CA VAL A 37 6.37 -6.17 4.06
C VAL A 37 6.76 -5.61 2.69
N GLU A 38 7.32 -4.40 2.66
CA GLU A 38 7.89 -3.81 1.45
C GLU A 38 9.23 -4.47 1.10
N VAL A 39 9.38 -4.89 -0.16
CA VAL A 39 10.62 -5.46 -0.70
C VAL A 39 11.16 -4.56 -1.82
N MET A 40 12.47 -4.39 -1.87
CA MET A 40 13.14 -3.49 -2.82
C MET A 40 14.16 -4.17 -3.69
N ASP A 41 14.62 -5.37 -3.32
CA ASP A 41 15.64 -6.15 -4.00
C ASP A 41 15.44 -7.66 -3.79
N SER A 42 16.28 -8.45 -4.45
CA SER A 42 16.23 -9.93 -4.44
C SER A 42 16.57 -10.53 -3.09
N GLU A 43 17.45 -9.91 -2.32
CA GLU A 43 17.82 -10.40 -0.98
C GLU A 43 16.64 -10.27 -0.02
N GLN A 44 16.04 -9.09 0.03
CA GLN A 44 14.86 -8.83 0.85
C GLN A 44 13.67 -9.69 0.43
N LEU A 45 13.49 -9.91 -0.88
CA LEU A 45 12.46 -10.81 -1.39
C LEU A 45 12.68 -12.24 -0.90
N THR A 46 13.90 -12.75 -0.95
CA THR A 46 14.23 -14.09 -0.45
C THR A 46 13.90 -14.23 1.03
N ILE A 47 14.33 -13.29 1.86
CA ILE A 47 14.03 -13.27 3.30
C ILE A 47 12.52 -13.23 3.55
N ALA A 48 11.78 -12.39 2.82
CA ALA A 48 10.33 -12.29 2.95
C ALA A 48 9.61 -13.60 2.58
N MET A 49 10.08 -14.28 1.52
CA MET A 49 9.52 -15.57 1.11
C MET A 49 9.80 -16.68 2.11
N GLU A 50 11.02 -16.76 2.65
CA GLU A 50 11.38 -17.70 3.72
C GLU A 50 10.56 -17.48 4.99
N ALA A 51 10.28 -16.21 5.33
CA ALA A 51 9.42 -15.80 6.44
C ALA A 51 7.92 -16.03 6.17
N LYS A 52 7.55 -16.49 4.96
CA LYS A 52 6.15 -16.71 4.51
C LYS A 52 5.30 -15.46 4.75
N VAL A 53 5.78 -14.32 4.27
CA VAL A 53 5.04 -13.04 4.34
C VAL A 53 3.75 -13.16 3.51
N ASP A 54 2.64 -12.73 4.07
CA ASP A 54 1.33 -12.85 3.44
C ASP A 54 1.15 -11.89 2.26
N ILE A 55 1.73 -10.68 2.37
CA ILE A 55 1.64 -9.63 1.35
C ILE A 55 3.02 -9.03 1.12
N LEU A 56 3.49 -9.09 -0.12
CA LEU A 56 4.71 -8.43 -0.59
C LEU A 56 4.34 -7.06 -1.14
N GLN A 57 4.81 -5.98 -0.50
CA GLN A 57 4.56 -4.64 -1.02
C GLN A 57 5.67 -4.20 -1.97
N VAL A 58 5.27 -3.72 -3.14
CA VAL A 58 6.15 -2.99 -4.05
C VAL A 58 5.92 -1.49 -3.86
N GLY A 59 6.90 -0.79 -3.34
CA GLY A 59 6.82 0.65 -3.09
C GLY A 59 6.80 1.48 -4.37
N THR A 60 6.34 2.71 -4.26
CA THR A 60 6.17 3.64 -5.39
C THR A 60 7.46 3.88 -6.20
N ARG A 61 8.64 3.78 -5.56
CA ARG A 61 9.95 3.94 -6.24
C ARG A 61 10.30 2.76 -7.13
N ASN A 62 9.74 1.58 -6.85
CA ASN A 62 9.93 0.34 -7.60
C ASN A 62 8.72 -0.05 -8.46
N ALA A 63 7.72 0.83 -8.60
CA ALA A 63 6.50 0.55 -9.34
C ALA A 63 6.71 0.14 -10.81
N LEU A 64 7.78 0.63 -11.44
CA LEU A 64 8.19 0.32 -12.81
C LEU A 64 9.53 -0.42 -12.88
N ASN A 65 9.99 -1.01 -11.77
CA ASN A 65 11.15 -1.89 -11.76
C ASN A 65 10.73 -3.28 -12.25
N TYR A 66 10.59 -3.42 -13.57
CA TYR A 66 10.07 -4.63 -14.20
C TYR A 66 10.89 -5.89 -13.88
N SER A 67 12.19 -5.76 -13.66
CA SER A 67 13.03 -6.87 -13.24
C SER A 67 12.61 -7.39 -11.87
N LEU A 68 12.42 -6.49 -10.90
CA LEU A 68 11.93 -6.84 -9.57
C LEU A 68 10.49 -7.38 -9.62
N LEU A 69 9.60 -6.79 -10.42
CA LEU A 69 8.23 -7.27 -10.56
C LEU A 69 8.18 -8.71 -11.09
N LYS A 70 8.98 -9.04 -12.12
CA LYS A 70 9.10 -10.39 -12.63
C LYS A 70 9.62 -11.38 -11.58
N GLU A 71 10.66 -10.99 -10.85
CA GLU A 71 11.22 -11.83 -9.80
C GLU A 71 10.22 -12.10 -8.67
N ILE A 72 9.50 -11.06 -8.21
CA ILE A 72 8.43 -11.19 -7.23
C ILE A 72 7.34 -12.14 -7.76
N GLY A 73 6.85 -11.92 -8.98
CA GLY A 73 5.84 -12.77 -9.60
C GLY A 73 6.24 -14.23 -9.60
N LYS A 74 7.48 -14.52 -10.08
CA LYS A 74 8.03 -15.85 -10.17
C LYS A 74 8.20 -16.55 -8.81
N LEU A 75 8.80 -15.88 -7.83
CA LEU A 75 9.07 -16.49 -6.52
C LEU A 75 7.82 -16.63 -5.66
N SER A 76 6.81 -15.78 -5.83
CA SER A 76 5.55 -15.86 -5.10
C SER A 76 4.47 -16.68 -5.81
N ALA A 77 4.72 -17.18 -7.03
CA ALA A 77 3.79 -18.02 -7.77
C ALA A 77 3.42 -19.28 -6.98
N GLY A 78 2.11 -19.53 -6.80
CA GLY A 78 1.60 -20.72 -6.12
C GLY A 78 1.79 -20.75 -4.60
N THR A 79 2.40 -19.74 -3.99
CA THR A 79 2.63 -19.69 -2.53
C THR A 79 1.43 -19.19 -1.74
N GLY A 80 0.48 -18.53 -2.39
CA GLY A 80 -0.64 -17.84 -1.76
C GLY A 80 -0.34 -16.40 -1.34
N SER A 81 0.91 -15.94 -1.38
CA SER A 81 1.27 -14.56 -1.05
C SER A 81 0.66 -13.58 -2.07
N GLY A 82 0.02 -12.53 -1.57
CA GLY A 82 -0.46 -11.42 -2.39
C GLY A 82 0.63 -10.38 -2.65
N VAL A 83 0.45 -9.56 -3.69
CA VAL A 83 1.33 -8.43 -3.98
C VAL A 83 0.54 -7.13 -3.93
N LEU A 84 0.96 -6.19 -3.07
CA LEU A 84 0.43 -4.83 -3.03
C LEU A 84 1.35 -3.93 -3.88
N LEU A 85 0.92 -3.67 -5.12
CA LEU A 85 1.66 -2.79 -6.03
C LEU A 85 1.24 -1.33 -5.83
N LYS A 86 2.11 -0.50 -5.27
CA LYS A 86 1.87 0.94 -5.12
C LYS A 86 2.14 1.66 -6.43
N ARG A 87 1.21 2.56 -6.82
CA ARG A 87 1.37 3.39 -8.01
C ARG A 87 2.62 4.27 -7.92
N GLY A 88 3.38 4.33 -8.99
CA GLY A 88 4.49 5.27 -9.12
C GLY A 88 3.99 6.72 -9.16
N ARG A 89 4.65 7.64 -8.49
CA ARG A 89 4.24 9.06 -8.43
C ARG A 89 4.16 9.73 -9.80
N HIS A 90 4.96 9.28 -10.76
CA HIS A 90 5.02 9.79 -12.13
C HIS A 90 4.22 8.95 -13.12
N VAL A 91 3.58 7.87 -12.68
CA VAL A 91 2.75 7.01 -13.54
C VAL A 91 1.39 7.67 -13.73
N ALA A 92 1.27 8.48 -14.76
CA ALA A 92 0.06 9.24 -15.05
C ALA A 92 -1.06 8.36 -15.63
N SER A 93 -0.71 7.39 -16.48
CA SER A 93 -1.69 6.53 -17.15
C SER A 93 -2.15 5.37 -16.28
N PRO A 94 -3.46 5.17 -16.09
CA PRO A 94 -3.98 3.95 -15.47
C PRO A 94 -3.56 2.68 -16.21
N ASN A 95 -3.45 2.72 -17.54
CA ASN A 95 -3.04 1.57 -18.34
C ASN A 95 -1.58 1.17 -18.07
N GLU A 96 -0.68 2.14 -17.91
CA GLU A 96 0.72 1.86 -17.54
C GLU A 96 0.81 1.22 -16.15
N PHE A 97 -0.03 1.66 -15.21
CA PHE A 97 -0.10 1.06 -13.88
C PHE A 97 -0.62 -0.38 -13.91
N ILE A 98 -1.67 -0.65 -14.71
CA ILE A 98 -2.19 -1.99 -14.93
C ILE A 98 -1.14 -2.88 -15.60
N ALA A 99 -0.47 -2.38 -16.65
CA ALA A 99 0.58 -3.11 -17.33
C ALA A 99 1.75 -3.49 -16.40
N ALA A 100 2.09 -2.62 -15.44
CA ALA A 100 3.08 -2.98 -14.41
C ALA A 100 2.63 -4.19 -13.55
N ALA A 101 1.34 -4.28 -13.21
CA ALA A 101 0.79 -5.44 -12.50
C ALA A 101 0.81 -6.71 -13.36
N GLU A 102 0.64 -6.60 -14.67
CA GLU A 102 0.68 -7.74 -15.59
C GLU A 102 2.04 -8.44 -15.62
N TYR A 103 3.14 -7.75 -15.30
CA TYR A 103 4.45 -8.41 -15.13
C TYR A 103 4.45 -9.43 -13.99
N LEU A 104 3.73 -9.19 -12.90
CA LEU A 104 3.57 -10.13 -11.79
C LEU A 104 2.73 -11.35 -12.22
N VAL A 105 1.64 -11.09 -12.93
CA VAL A 105 0.71 -12.13 -13.41
C VAL A 105 1.35 -13.02 -14.47
N ALA A 106 2.08 -12.43 -15.40
CA ALA A 106 2.79 -13.17 -16.45
C ALA A 106 3.82 -14.16 -15.90
N GLU A 107 4.38 -13.88 -14.72
CA GLU A 107 5.31 -14.78 -14.03
C GLU A 107 4.59 -15.76 -13.07
N GLY A 108 3.26 -15.76 -13.00
CA GLY A 108 2.46 -16.78 -12.33
C GLY A 108 1.79 -16.37 -11.02
N ASN A 109 1.87 -15.10 -10.58
CA ASN A 109 1.14 -14.64 -9.41
C ASN A 109 -0.03 -13.69 -9.77
N PRO A 110 -1.29 -14.19 -9.82
CA PRO A 110 -2.46 -13.37 -10.09
C PRO A 110 -2.98 -12.59 -8.86
N ASN A 111 -2.44 -12.83 -7.66
CA ASN A 111 -2.90 -12.24 -6.41
C ASN A 111 -2.34 -10.83 -6.24
N VAL A 112 -2.71 -9.92 -7.13
CA VAL A 112 -2.22 -8.54 -7.16
C VAL A 112 -3.31 -7.57 -6.71
N MET A 113 -2.95 -6.64 -5.82
CA MET A 113 -3.77 -5.50 -5.41
C MET A 113 -3.12 -4.22 -5.93
N LEU A 114 -3.91 -3.32 -6.52
CA LEU A 114 -3.45 -2.03 -7.01
C LEU A 114 -3.62 -0.96 -5.93
N CYS A 115 -2.55 -0.18 -5.66
CA CYS A 115 -2.58 0.80 -4.59
C CYS A 115 -2.27 2.24 -5.09
N PRO A 116 -3.30 3.02 -5.48
CA PRO A 116 -3.18 4.46 -5.64
C PRO A 116 -2.73 5.10 -4.33
N ARG A 117 -1.83 6.09 -4.42
CA ARG A 117 -1.21 6.73 -3.25
C ARG A 117 -0.79 8.19 -3.49
N GLY A 118 -1.40 8.81 -4.46
CA GLY A 118 -1.10 10.15 -4.92
C GLY A 118 0.00 10.22 -5.98
N THR A 119 -0.13 11.21 -6.85
CA THR A 119 0.75 11.45 -8.00
C THR A 119 1.43 12.82 -7.91
N THR A 120 2.24 13.19 -8.89
CA THR A 120 2.85 14.52 -9.06
C THR A 120 2.23 15.23 -10.27
N PRO A 121 2.19 16.57 -10.26
CA PRO A 121 2.60 17.48 -9.18
C PRO A 121 1.65 17.40 -7.98
N ALA A 122 2.18 17.66 -6.79
CA ALA A 122 1.35 17.74 -5.59
C ALA A 122 0.45 18.99 -5.61
N LEU A 123 -0.71 18.92 -4.94
CA LEU A 123 -1.43 20.12 -4.55
C LEU A 123 -0.68 20.85 -3.43
N ASP A 124 -0.77 22.15 -3.41
CA ASP A 124 -0.20 22.95 -2.33
C ASP A 124 -0.79 22.53 -0.98
N GLY A 125 0.08 22.27 0.00
CA GLY A 125 -0.32 21.76 1.31
C GLY A 125 -0.43 20.23 1.42
N TYR A 126 -0.38 19.49 0.31
CA TYR A 126 -0.37 18.03 0.30
C TYR A 126 1.00 17.46 -0.09
N ARG A 127 1.28 16.24 0.33
CA ARG A 127 2.50 15.52 -0.06
C ARG A 127 2.52 15.14 -1.54
N ASN A 128 1.36 14.75 -2.06
CA ASN A 128 1.11 14.38 -3.45
C ASN A 128 -0.30 14.87 -3.86
N HIS A 129 -0.61 14.78 -5.14
CA HIS A 129 -1.97 14.98 -5.61
C HIS A 129 -2.81 13.75 -5.28
N PRO A 130 -3.85 13.85 -4.47
CA PRO A 130 -4.75 12.73 -4.20
C PRO A 130 -5.34 12.18 -5.49
N ASP A 131 -5.29 10.86 -5.67
CA ASP A 131 -5.63 10.18 -6.93
C ASP A 131 -6.69 9.08 -6.77
N GLU A 132 -7.51 9.15 -5.74
CA GLU A 132 -8.58 8.17 -5.45
C GLU A 132 -9.56 8.01 -6.59
N SER A 133 -9.79 9.09 -7.36
CA SER A 133 -10.65 9.11 -8.53
C SER A 133 -10.21 8.17 -9.66
N VAL A 134 -8.98 7.64 -9.61
CA VAL A 134 -8.53 6.60 -10.54
C VAL A 134 -9.19 5.24 -10.27
N THR A 135 -9.72 5.03 -9.07
CA THR A 135 -10.30 3.75 -8.62
C THR A 135 -11.36 3.19 -9.56
N PRO A 136 -12.40 3.94 -10.00
CA PRO A 136 -13.39 3.41 -10.94
C PRO A 136 -12.79 2.98 -12.27
N LEU A 137 -11.76 3.68 -12.75
CA LEU A 137 -11.07 3.33 -14.01
C LEU A 137 -10.30 2.02 -13.85
N LEU A 138 -9.62 1.80 -12.72
CA LEU A 138 -8.91 0.56 -12.44
C LEU A 138 -9.90 -0.60 -12.31
N LYS A 139 -10.96 -0.43 -11.53
CA LYS A 139 -11.98 -1.49 -11.32
C LYS A 139 -12.72 -1.87 -12.60
N ASN A 140 -12.88 -0.96 -13.53
CA ASN A 140 -13.50 -1.25 -14.82
C ASN A 140 -12.56 -2.00 -15.79
N ARG A 141 -11.25 -1.82 -15.67
CA ARG A 141 -10.25 -2.31 -16.64
C ARG A 141 -9.47 -3.53 -16.18
N THR A 142 -9.58 -3.92 -14.91
CA THR A 142 -8.79 -5.01 -14.32
C THR A 142 -9.60 -5.79 -13.28
N TRP A 143 -9.19 -7.02 -13.03
CA TRP A 143 -9.70 -7.89 -11.95
C TRP A 143 -9.20 -7.50 -10.57
N ALA A 144 -8.09 -6.73 -10.49
CA ALA A 144 -7.35 -6.52 -9.26
C ALA A 144 -8.15 -5.66 -8.26
N PRO A 145 -8.21 -6.04 -6.98
CA PRO A 145 -8.72 -5.17 -5.94
C PRO A 145 -7.93 -3.86 -5.85
N VAL A 146 -8.61 -2.77 -5.52
CA VAL A 146 -7.99 -1.46 -5.35
C VAL A 146 -7.92 -1.09 -3.87
N VAL A 147 -6.69 -0.93 -3.37
CA VAL A 147 -6.39 -0.54 -1.97
C VAL A 147 -5.74 0.84 -1.98
N VAL A 148 -6.49 1.88 -1.69
CA VAL A 148 -5.98 3.26 -1.70
C VAL A 148 -5.12 3.55 -0.47
N ASP A 149 -4.07 4.34 -0.63
CA ASP A 149 -3.20 4.82 0.45
C ASP A 149 -3.37 6.34 0.67
N PRO A 150 -4.35 6.76 1.49
CA PRO A 150 -4.60 8.16 1.78
C PRO A 150 -3.46 8.82 2.53
N SER A 151 -2.81 8.09 3.44
CA SER A 151 -1.73 8.64 4.26
C SER A 151 -0.59 9.22 3.43
N HIS A 152 -0.17 8.48 2.38
CA HIS A 152 0.88 8.96 1.49
C HIS A 152 0.37 9.94 0.42
N SER A 153 -0.93 9.94 0.11
CA SER A 153 -1.52 10.94 -0.78
C SER A 153 -1.43 12.33 -0.14
N VAL A 154 -2.07 12.52 1.01
CA VAL A 154 -2.16 13.83 1.66
C VAL A 154 -0.91 14.18 2.47
N GLY A 155 -0.24 13.23 3.12
CA GLY A 155 0.99 13.44 3.88
C GLY A 155 0.81 14.10 5.24
N HIS A 156 -0.43 14.35 5.68
CA HIS A 156 -0.78 14.96 6.96
C HIS A 156 -1.98 14.24 7.58
N ALA A 157 -1.86 13.89 8.87
CA ALA A 157 -2.84 13.10 9.62
C ALA A 157 -4.25 13.72 9.62
N GLU A 158 -4.34 15.05 9.64
CA GLU A 158 -5.60 15.78 9.65
C GLU A 158 -6.47 15.58 8.40
N TYR A 159 -5.86 15.27 7.24
CA TYR A 159 -6.55 15.06 5.97
C TYR A 159 -6.83 13.59 5.64
N VAL A 160 -6.25 12.64 6.40
CA VAL A 160 -6.35 11.20 6.13
C VAL A 160 -7.80 10.74 6.13
N LEU A 161 -8.63 11.21 7.07
CA LEU A 161 -10.04 10.82 7.15
C LEU A 161 -10.80 11.21 5.88
N ALA A 162 -10.72 12.46 5.46
CA ALA A 162 -11.45 12.96 4.28
C ALA A 162 -11.03 12.21 3.00
N CYS A 163 -9.72 11.99 2.81
CA CYS A 163 -9.19 11.23 1.69
C CYS A 163 -9.60 9.74 1.74
N SER A 164 -9.72 9.16 2.94
CA SER A 164 -10.21 7.79 3.12
C SER A 164 -11.67 7.64 2.72
N LEU A 165 -12.53 8.58 3.15
CA LEU A 165 -13.96 8.58 2.83
C LEU A 165 -14.17 8.75 1.32
N SER A 166 -13.40 9.63 0.67
CA SER A 166 -13.45 9.79 -0.79
C SER A 166 -13.01 8.53 -1.53
N ALA A 167 -11.95 7.87 -1.06
CA ALA A 167 -11.49 6.61 -1.65
C ALA A 167 -12.57 5.52 -1.62
N ILE A 168 -13.26 5.36 -0.47
CA ILE A 168 -14.37 4.40 -0.37
C ILE A 168 -15.55 4.81 -1.27
N ALA A 169 -15.88 6.09 -1.33
CA ALA A 169 -16.93 6.59 -2.23
C ALA A 169 -16.61 6.33 -3.71
N TYR A 170 -15.34 6.43 -4.12
CA TYR A 170 -14.88 6.06 -5.47
C TYR A 170 -14.81 4.56 -5.71
N GLY A 171 -15.03 3.73 -4.70
CA GLY A 171 -15.14 2.30 -4.89
C GLY A 171 -13.92 1.48 -4.46
N ALA A 172 -13.00 2.03 -3.68
CA ALA A 172 -11.87 1.26 -3.14
C ALA A 172 -12.35 0.04 -2.34
N ASP A 173 -11.63 -1.08 -2.50
CA ASP A 173 -11.91 -2.33 -1.78
C ASP A 173 -11.22 -2.36 -0.42
N GLY A 174 -10.21 -1.51 -0.22
CA GLY A 174 -9.47 -1.39 1.03
C GLY A 174 -8.68 -0.10 1.12
N LEU A 175 -8.11 0.12 2.30
CA LEU A 175 -7.26 1.29 2.60
C LEU A 175 -5.94 0.84 3.22
N CYS A 176 -4.85 1.54 2.89
CA CYS A 176 -3.53 1.41 3.50
C CYS A 176 -3.25 2.67 4.34
N ILE A 177 -3.37 2.58 5.66
CA ILE A 177 -3.28 3.72 6.56
C ILE A 177 -2.07 3.59 7.48
N GLU A 178 -1.29 4.67 7.59
CA GLU A 178 -0.23 4.76 8.59
C GLU A 178 -0.86 5.02 9.97
N SER A 179 -0.53 4.16 10.94
CA SER A 179 -0.98 4.31 12.33
C SER A 179 0.15 4.05 13.30
N HIS A 180 0.21 4.83 14.39
CA HIS A 180 1.20 4.68 15.44
C HIS A 180 0.60 5.10 16.78
N ILE A 181 0.96 4.39 17.87
CA ILE A 181 0.47 4.71 19.22
C ILE A 181 0.95 6.09 19.71
N ASP A 182 2.11 6.54 19.23
CA ASP A 182 2.70 7.84 19.49
C ASP A 182 3.39 8.34 18.21
N PRO A 183 2.67 9.01 17.29
CA PRO A 183 3.22 9.44 16.02
C PRO A 183 4.48 10.30 16.12
N ALA A 184 4.59 11.10 17.18
CA ALA A 184 5.77 11.97 17.40
C ALA A 184 7.09 11.17 17.57
N ARG A 185 7.01 9.91 17.97
CA ARG A 185 8.14 8.99 18.10
C ARG A 185 8.42 8.17 16.86
N GLY A 186 7.62 8.34 15.80
CA GLY A 186 7.84 7.65 14.53
C GLY A 186 9.14 8.07 13.85
N ILE A 187 9.63 7.24 12.94
CA ILE A 187 10.90 7.46 12.22
C ILE A 187 10.62 7.96 10.79
N GLY A 188 11.36 8.99 10.37
CA GLY A 188 11.32 9.53 9.00
C GLY A 188 10.15 10.50 8.74
N ASP A 189 9.55 10.45 7.55
CA ASP A 189 8.47 11.35 7.13
C ASP A 189 7.07 10.89 7.56
N ASP A 190 6.93 9.62 7.96
CA ASP A 190 5.65 8.99 8.26
C ASP A 190 4.94 9.55 9.52
N PRO A 191 5.64 10.10 10.56
CA PRO A 191 5.00 10.71 11.71
C PRO A 191 3.94 11.76 11.40
N LYS A 192 4.15 12.56 10.35
CA LYS A 192 3.24 13.64 9.96
C LYS A 192 1.88 13.14 9.48
N GLN A 193 1.84 11.92 8.92
CA GLN A 193 0.65 11.34 8.29
C GLN A 193 0.06 10.18 9.10
N ALA A 194 0.75 9.71 10.15
CA ALA A 194 0.28 8.63 10.98
C ALA A 194 -0.85 9.10 11.92
N ILE A 195 -1.92 8.32 11.98
CA ILE A 195 -3.02 8.56 12.93
C ILE A 195 -2.89 7.63 14.15
N ILE A 196 -3.43 8.06 15.29
CA ILE A 196 -3.48 7.22 16.50
C ILE A 196 -4.56 6.15 16.38
N PRO A 197 -4.49 5.05 17.18
CA PRO A 197 -5.47 3.95 17.13
C PRO A 197 -6.94 4.38 17.34
N GLU A 198 -7.19 5.38 18.17
CA GLU A 198 -8.53 5.93 18.42
C GLU A 198 -9.11 6.54 17.14
N ARG A 199 -8.31 7.33 16.42
CA ARG A 199 -8.70 7.90 15.12
C ARG A 199 -8.86 6.82 14.06
N MET A 200 -8.09 5.73 14.12
CA MET A 200 -8.28 4.59 13.22
C MET A 200 -9.65 3.94 13.42
N LYS A 201 -10.13 3.80 14.67
CA LYS A 201 -11.47 3.24 14.95
C LYS A 201 -12.56 4.12 14.36
N GLU A 202 -12.48 5.45 14.55
CA GLU A 202 -13.41 6.42 13.95
C GLU A 202 -13.41 6.32 12.43
N LEU A 203 -12.23 6.28 11.81
CA LEU A 203 -12.07 6.16 10.37
C LEU A 203 -12.72 4.88 9.84
N ILE A 204 -12.48 3.74 10.47
CA ILE A 204 -13.06 2.45 10.07
C ILE A 204 -14.59 2.51 10.14
N SER A 205 -15.16 3.09 11.22
CA SER A 205 -16.62 3.24 11.38
C SER A 205 -17.21 4.05 10.24
N SER A 206 -16.68 5.25 10.01
CA SER A 206 -17.15 6.16 8.96
C SER A 206 -17.01 5.58 7.54
N CYS A 207 -15.90 4.88 7.28
CA CYS A 207 -15.70 4.18 6.00
C CYS A 207 -16.72 3.06 5.78
N ARG A 208 -17.08 2.30 6.83
CA ARG A 208 -18.09 1.23 6.75
C ARG A 208 -19.48 1.80 6.46
N GLU A 209 -19.83 2.95 6.98
CA GLU A 209 -21.09 3.63 6.67
C GLU A 209 -21.19 3.98 5.18
N ILE A 210 -20.17 4.61 4.62
CA ILE A 210 -20.13 4.93 3.18
C ILE A 210 -20.16 3.63 2.35
N TRP A 211 -19.36 2.63 2.75
CA TRP A 211 -19.35 1.32 2.08
C TRP A 211 -20.75 0.69 2.01
N ALA A 212 -21.49 0.70 3.13
CA ALA A 212 -22.84 0.15 3.19
C ALA A 212 -23.82 0.85 2.25
N HIS A 213 -23.73 2.19 2.12
CA HIS A 213 -24.56 2.95 1.19
C HIS A 213 -24.21 2.72 -0.27
N ARG A 214 -22.92 2.52 -0.59
CA ARG A 214 -22.46 2.27 -1.97
C ARG A 214 -23.10 1.03 -2.61
N TYR A 215 -23.32 -0.04 -1.84
CA TYR A 215 -23.92 -1.28 -2.33
C TYR A 215 -25.46 -1.25 -2.40
N GLN A 216 -26.11 -0.24 -1.86
CA GLN A 216 -27.57 -0.09 -1.92
C GLN A 216 -28.03 0.61 -3.22
N VAL A 217 -27.14 1.31 -3.90
CA VAL A 217 -27.41 1.87 -5.22
C VAL A 217 -27.16 0.76 -6.26
N LYS A 218 -28.21 -0.03 -6.51
CA LYS A 218 -28.22 -0.94 -7.68
C LYS A 218 -28.61 -0.11 -8.87
N ASP A 219 -27.75 -0.09 -9.90
CA ASP A 219 -28.09 0.42 -11.22
C ASP A 219 -29.29 -0.32 -11.82
#